data_788d8bb37dd6896b7a18e437eb391a19
#
_entry.id   788d8bb37dd6896b7a18e437eb391a19
#
_cell.length_a   1.000
_cell.length_b   1.000
_cell.length_c   1.000
_cell.angle_alpha   90.00
_cell.angle_beta   90.00
_cell.angle_gamma   90.00
#
_symmetry.space_group_name_H-M   'P 1'
#
loop_
_entity.id
_entity.type
_entity.pdbx_description
1 polymer ?
#
loop_
_entity_poly.entity_id
_entity_poly.type
_entity_poly.pdbx_seq_one_letter_code
_entity_poly.pdbx_strand_id
1 'polypeptide(L)'
;MKITNILFTGRLVKELEGLLNTEEMLKGRRVRFVPDGEVSSEDLDWADAYVAFHPTADFHFGNLKWVHSLGAGVDRYMALGDRWSEEVLLTRTITSFGQKIGEYTLSYMLKELQHHDRFREQQGRGEWKMVAPRALGEMKVVVFGTGEIGQELARILAFFGVQVVGVSRSGKDKDHFSKVVSLKEVDDSCLGNADFIINTLPLTKETLGLFNERFFGRLNEAIFVNVGRGGTVDHGALLDALDSGGLRAAVLDVFEEEPLPADSPLWSHPGVTITPHISAITTAEEAVVCFLETLEAVESGGDLRNRVDVGRGY
;
A
#
# COMPACT_ATOMS: atom_id res chain seq x y z
N MET A 1 18.56 14.41 -17.86
CA MET A 1 18.43 15.54 -16.87
C MET A 1 19.67 15.45 -15.98
N LYS A 2 20.35 16.56 -15.64
CA LYS A 2 21.50 16.53 -14.74
C LYS A 2 21.08 16.95 -13.32
N ILE A 3 21.41 16.12 -12.32
CA ILE A 3 21.11 16.32 -10.90
C ILE A 3 22.42 16.58 -10.15
N THR A 4 22.52 17.72 -9.47
CA THR A 4 23.74 18.14 -8.77
C THR A 4 23.50 18.28 -7.27
N ASN A 5 22.37 18.85 -6.88
CA ASN A 5 21.99 19.13 -5.50
C ASN A 5 20.84 18.21 -5.08
N ILE A 6 21.08 17.35 -4.11
CA ILE A 6 20.10 16.36 -3.67
C ILE A 6 19.77 16.58 -2.21
N LEU A 7 18.50 16.75 -1.90
CA LEU A 7 17.98 16.89 -0.54
C LEU A 7 17.27 15.61 -0.13
N PHE A 8 17.79 14.91 0.85
CA PHE A 8 17.13 13.79 1.52
C PHE A 8 16.50 14.26 2.82
N THR A 9 15.28 13.83 3.09
CA THR A 9 14.58 14.13 4.34
C THR A 9 13.60 13.02 4.75
N GLY A 10 13.08 13.10 5.97
CA GLY A 10 12.11 12.16 6.51
C GLY A 10 12.71 11.10 7.45
N ARG A 11 11.89 10.09 7.77
CA ARG A 11 12.19 9.13 8.85
C ARG A 11 13.45 8.29 8.66
N LEU A 12 13.92 8.07 7.43
CA LEU A 12 15.11 7.24 7.13
C LEU A 12 16.35 8.10 6.87
N VAL A 13 16.33 9.41 7.12
CA VAL A 13 17.39 10.32 6.70
C VAL A 13 18.77 9.94 7.25
N LYS A 14 18.87 9.47 8.49
CA LYS A 14 20.13 9.06 9.13
C LYS A 14 20.69 7.78 8.55
N GLU A 15 19.82 6.78 8.32
CA GLU A 15 20.20 5.51 7.72
C GLU A 15 20.64 5.72 6.27
N LEU A 16 19.94 6.56 5.52
CA LEU A 16 20.28 6.91 4.14
C LEU A 16 21.63 7.65 4.09
N GLU A 17 21.90 8.59 5.01
CA GLU A 17 23.19 9.26 5.12
C GLU A 17 24.32 8.24 5.32
N GLY A 18 24.13 7.29 6.25
CA GLY A 18 25.13 6.25 6.52
C GLY A 18 25.45 5.38 5.29
N LEU A 19 24.42 5.02 4.49
CA LEU A 19 24.60 4.18 3.32
C LEU A 19 25.13 4.96 2.10
N LEU A 20 24.69 6.20 1.90
CA LEU A 20 24.98 6.99 0.70
C LEU A 20 26.29 7.76 0.76
N ASN A 21 26.88 7.98 1.95
CA ASN A 21 28.15 8.72 2.10
C ASN A 21 29.34 8.10 1.37
N THR A 22 29.29 6.80 1.08
CA THR A 22 30.38 6.08 0.38
C THR A 22 30.06 5.77 -1.08
N GLU A 23 28.86 6.15 -1.55
CA GLU A 23 28.40 5.82 -2.90
C GLU A 23 29.14 6.60 -3.98
N GLU A 24 29.76 5.84 -4.90
CA GLU A 24 30.54 6.38 -6.04
C GLU A 24 29.68 7.28 -6.94
N MET A 25 28.42 6.92 -7.15
CA MET A 25 27.48 7.68 -7.99
C MET A 25 27.20 9.09 -7.45
N LEU A 26 27.40 9.31 -6.15
CA LEU A 26 27.21 10.61 -5.54
C LEU A 26 28.49 11.47 -5.49
N LYS A 27 29.64 10.92 -5.91
CA LYS A 27 30.88 11.71 -5.99
C LYS A 27 30.74 12.91 -6.92
N GLY A 28 31.10 14.08 -6.40
CA GLY A 28 30.99 15.35 -7.13
C GLY A 28 29.62 16.00 -7.09
N ARG A 29 28.62 15.37 -6.43
CA ARG A 29 27.33 15.98 -6.14
C ARG A 29 27.35 16.62 -4.73
N ARG A 30 26.43 17.53 -4.52
CA ARG A 30 26.17 18.11 -3.21
C ARG A 30 24.92 17.45 -2.63
N VAL A 31 25.06 16.80 -1.48
CA VAL A 31 23.97 16.09 -0.82
C VAL A 31 23.74 16.72 0.55
N ARG A 32 22.48 16.92 0.90
CA ARG A 32 22.03 17.33 2.23
C ARG A 32 21.11 16.27 2.80
N PHE A 33 21.35 15.90 4.05
CA PHE A 33 20.48 15.02 4.84
C PHE A 33 19.89 15.86 5.97
N VAL A 34 18.62 16.21 5.86
CA VAL A 34 17.95 17.14 6.78
C VAL A 34 16.74 16.44 7.41
N PRO A 35 16.60 16.40 8.75
CA PRO A 35 15.38 15.91 9.39
C PRO A 35 14.14 16.67 8.90
N ASP A 36 13.00 15.97 8.79
CA ASP A 36 11.79 16.52 8.17
C ASP A 36 11.34 17.87 8.76
N GLY A 37 11.35 17.99 10.08
CA GLY A 37 10.97 19.23 10.79
C GLY A 37 12.01 20.36 10.72
N GLU A 38 13.18 20.12 10.11
CA GLU A 38 14.28 21.10 10.02
C GLU A 38 14.51 21.59 8.58
N VAL A 39 13.77 21.08 7.62
CA VAL A 39 13.88 21.48 6.20
C VAL A 39 13.43 22.94 6.06
N SER A 40 14.32 23.78 5.54
CA SER A 40 14.05 25.19 5.29
C SER A 40 13.67 25.46 3.82
N SER A 41 13.08 26.64 3.56
CA SER A 41 12.84 27.11 2.19
C SER A 41 14.14 27.21 1.38
N GLU A 42 15.25 27.55 2.04
CA GLU A 42 16.57 27.62 1.42
C GLU A 42 17.08 26.25 0.95
N ASP A 43 16.74 25.19 1.66
CA ASP A 43 17.07 23.82 1.26
C ASP A 43 16.28 23.39 0.03
N LEU A 44 14.99 23.74 -0.03
CA LEU A 44 14.14 23.47 -1.19
C LEU A 44 14.58 24.25 -2.43
N ASP A 45 14.91 25.55 -2.28
CA ASP A 45 15.41 26.38 -3.36
C ASP A 45 16.80 25.94 -3.86
N TRP A 46 17.60 25.36 -2.99
CA TRP A 46 18.93 24.85 -3.31
C TRP A 46 18.88 23.52 -4.08
N ALA A 47 17.86 22.68 -3.88
CA ALA A 47 17.82 21.33 -4.39
C ALA A 47 17.40 21.25 -5.87
N ASP A 48 18.05 20.37 -6.63
CA ASP A 48 17.60 19.89 -7.95
C ASP A 48 16.68 18.67 -7.80
N ALA A 49 16.94 17.85 -6.75
CA ALA A 49 16.16 16.67 -6.43
C ALA A 49 15.76 16.66 -4.95
N TYR A 50 14.49 16.30 -4.70
CA TYR A 50 13.92 16.11 -3.37
C TYR A 50 13.57 14.65 -3.17
N VAL A 51 14.08 14.02 -2.12
CA VAL A 51 13.94 12.59 -1.84
C VAL A 51 13.35 12.39 -0.44
N ALA A 52 12.08 12.01 -0.37
CA ALA A 52 11.37 11.85 0.90
C ALA A 52 10.13 10.97 0.74
N PHE A 53 9.56 10.48 1.83
CA PHE A 53 8.25 9.80 1.80
C PHE A 53 7.10 10.75 1.45
N HIS A 54 7.17 12.00 1.91
CA HIS A 54 6.11 13.01 1.78
C HIS A 54 6.71 14.39 1.55
N PRO A 55 5.95 15.34 0.99
CA PRO A 55 6.35 16.74 1.00
C PRO A 55 6.37 17.25 2.44
N THR A 56 7.35 18.11 2.78
CA THR A 56 7.38 18.85 4.05
C THR A 56 6.22 19.85 4.15
N ALA A 57 5.93 20.38 5.35
CA ALA A 57 4.80 21.29 5.58
C ALA A 57 4.81 22.51 4.63
N ASP A 58 6.00 23.14 4.47
CA ASP A 58 6.19 24.32 3.63
C ASP A 58 6.74 23.99 2.23
N PHE A 59 6.43 22.78 1.73
CA PHE A 59 6.94 22.31 0.45
C PHE A 59 6.56 23.23 -0.72
N HIS A 60 7.57 23.60 -1.49
CA HIS A 60 7.47 24.29 -2.77
C HIS A 60 8.53 23.76 -3.74
N PHE A 61 8.33 23.99 -5.02
CA PHE A 61 9.17 23.37 -6.03
C PHE A 61 10.54 24.05 -6.21
N GLY A 62 10.67 25.37 -5.94
CA GLY A 62 11.93 26.09 -6.08
C GLY A 62 12.62 25.77 -7.41
N ASN A 63 13.84 25.21 -7.33
CA ASN A 63 14.63 24.76 -8.47
C ASN A 63 14.51 23.25 -8.74
N LEU A 64 13.56 22.55 -8.10
CA LEU A 64 13.40 21.11 -8.24
C LEU A 64 13.09 20.72 -9.68
N LYS A 65 13.76 19.70 -10.15
CA LYS A 65 13.57 19.03 -11.43
C LYS A 65 13.00 17.63 -11.23
N TRP A 66 13.25 17.05 -10.05
CA TRP A 66 12.91 15.69 -9.72
C TRP A 66 12.51 15.54 -8.26
N VAL A 67 11.39 14.86 -8.04
CA VAL A 67 10.94 14.38 -6.72
C VAL A 67 10.93 12.85 -6.75
N HIS A 68 11.56 12.22 -5.76
CA HIS A 68 11.54 10.77 -5.59
C HIS A 68 10.89 10.41 -4.26
N SER A 69 9.74 9.75 -4.32
CA SER A 69 9.08 9.19 -3.14
C SER A 69 9.82 7.95 -2.65
N LEU A 70 10.22 7.94 -1.38
CA LEU A 70 10.85 6.78 -0.73
C LEU A 70 9.86 5.63 -0.46
N GLY A 71 8.57 5.83 -0.70
CA GLY A 71 7.52 4.81 -0.61
C GLY A 71 6.88 4.50 -1.95
N ALA A 72 6.07 3.43 -2.00
CA ALA A 72 5.24 3.10 -3.16
C ALA A 72 4.08 4.09 -3.36
N GLY A 73 3.53 4.61 -2.26
CA GLY A 73 2.42 5.57 -2.25
C GLY A 73 2.89 6.98 -2.53
N VAL A 74 2.10 7.71 -3.32
CA VAL A 74 2.38 9.10 -3.68
C VAL A 74 1.21 10.04 -3.36
N ASP A 75 0.26 9.56 -2.58
CA ASP A 75 -1.00 10.25 -2.29
C ASP A 75 -0.80 11.68 -1.76
N ARG A 76 0.18 11.87 -0.85
CA ARG A 76 0.49 13.20 -0.29
C ARG A 76 1.12 14.15 -1.31
N TYR A 77 1.85 13.63 -2.30
CA TYR A 77 2.31 14.44 -3.43
C TYR A 77 1.15 14.78 -4.37
N MET A 78 0.25 13.82 -4.61
CA MET A 78 -0.95 14.05 -5.42
C MET A 78 -1.92 15.05 -4.76
N ALA A 79 -1.96 15.12 -3.44
CA ALA A 79 -2.74 16.12 -2.69
C ALA A 79 -2.29 17.58 -2.94
N LEU A 80 -1.12 17.80 -3.54
CA LEU A 80 -0.70 19.11 -4.01
C LEU A 80 -1.58 19.60 -5.20
N GLY A 81 -2.23 18.68 -5.93
CA GLY A 81 -3.17 18.99 -6.98
C GLY A 81 -2.60 19.95 -8.03
N ASP A 82 -3.34 21.02 -8.34
CA ASP A 82 -2.95 22.03 -9.33
C ASP A 82 -1.66 22.79 -8.96
N ARG A 83 -1.14 22.63 -7.74
CA ARG A 83 0.16 23.17 -7.34
C ARG A 83 1.33 22.35 -7.87
N TRP A 84 1.08 21.10 -8.39
CA TRP A 84 2.13 20.30 -8.98
C TRP A 84 2.67 20.95 -10.26
N SER A 85 3.99 21.13 -10.34
CA SER A 85 4.63 21.63 -11.56
C SER A 85 4.81 20.50 -12.57
N GLU A 86 4.22 20.64 -13.76
CA GLU A 86 4.35 19.66 -14.84
C GLU A 86 5.81 19.44 -15.32
N GLU A 87 6.68 20.40 -15.04
CA GLU A 87 8.10 20.32 -15.38
C GLU A 87 8.89 19.42 -14.41
N VAL A 88 8.33 19.12 -13.24
CA VAL A 88 8.98 18.32 -12.20
C VAL A 88 8.61 16.85 -12.35
N LEU A 89 9.62 16.02 -12.59
CA LEU A 89 9.47 14.57 -12.64
C LEU A 89 9.11 14.04 -11.26
N LEU A 90 8.08 13.18 -11.15
CA LEU A 90 7.79 12.40 -9.96
C LEU A 90 8.10 10.93 -10.22
N THR A 91 8.88 10.33 -9.33
CA THR A 91 9.14 8.89 -9.28
C THR A 91 8.87 8.36 -7.88
N ARG A 92 8.72 7.07 -7.75
CA ARG A 92 8.49 6.40 -6.47
C ARG A 92 9.41 5.19 -6.29
N THR A 93 9.63 4.79 -5.06
CA THR A 93 10.32 3.53 -4.79
C THR A 93 9.43 2.35 -5.21
N ILE A 94 10.01 1.42 -5.96
CA ILE A 94 9.45 0.10 -6.25
C ILE A 94 10.44 -0.93 -5.76
N THR A 95 9.95 -1.87 -4.96
CA THR A 95 10.75 -2.97 -4.38
C THR A 95 9.90 -4.23 -4.34
N SER A 96 10.27 -5.19 -3.48
CA SER A 96 9.49 -6.41 -3.23
C SER A 96 8.16 -6.17 -2.46
N PHE A 97 7.49 -5.03 -2.66
CA PHE A 97 6.23 -4.71 -1.96
C PHE A 97 5.15 -5.76 -2.16
N GLY A 98 5.03 -6.29 -3.37
CA GLY A 98 4.07 -7.35 -3.67
C GLY A 98 4.31 -8.61 -2.84
N GLN A 99 5.58 -9.02 -2.70
CA GLN A 99 5.97 -10.16 -1.88
C GLN A 99 5.65 -9.91 -0.38
N LYS A 100 6.03 -8.75 0.17
CA LYS A 100 5.78 -8.39 1.57
C LYS A 100 4.29 -8.35 1.89
N ILE A 101 3.49 -7.69 1.04
CA ILE A 101 2.03 -7.62 1.18
C ILE A 101 1.41 -9.01 1.02
N GLY A 102 1.94 -9.84 0.12
CA GLY A 102 1.52 -11.21 -0.04
C GLY A 102 1.75 -12.06 1.22
N GLU A 103 2.92 -11.97 1.83
CA GLU A 103 3.26 -12.64 3.10
C GLU A 103 2.38 -12.14 4.25
N TYR A 104 2.21 -10.81 4.36
CA TYR A 104 1.31 -10.20 5.33
C TYR A 104 -0.12 -10.74 5.19
N THR A 105 -0.69 -10.67 4.00
CA THR A 105 -2.06 -11.11 3.73
C THR A 105 -2.21 -12.60 4.01
N LEU A 106 -1.28 -13.43 3.50
CA LEU A 106 -1.29 -14.88 3.71
C LEU A 106 -1.23 -15.23 5.20
N SER A 107 -0.47 -14.48 6.02
CA SER A 107 -0.36 -14.74 7.46
C SER A 107 -1.72 -14.60 8.16
N TYR A 108 -2.51 -13.58 7.83
CA TYR A 108 -3.84 -13.39 8.40
C TYR A 108 -4.85 -14.38 7.84
N MET A 109 -4.76 -14.75 6.55
CA MET A 109 -5.60 -15.80 5.98
C MET A 109 -5.37 -17.12 6.70
N LEU A 110 -4.11 -17.52 6.90
CA LEU A 110 -3.76 -18.75 7.61
C LEU A 110 -4.15 -18.69 9.10
N LYS A 111 -3.93 -17.56 9.77
CA LYS A 111 -4.37 -17.34 11.14
C LYS A 111 -5.85 -17.67 11.32
N GLU A 112 -6.68 -17.18 10.41
CA GLU A 112 -8.13 -17.37 10.44
C GLU A 112 -8.53 -18.82 10.12
N LEU A 113 -8.00 -19.38 9.02
CA LEU A 113 -8.33 -20.72 8.55
C LEU A 113 -7.85 -21.82 9.51
N GLN A 114 -6.77 -21.58 10.23
CA GLN A 114 -6.19 -22.47 11.24
C GLN A 114 -6.72 -22.20 12.65
N HIS A 115 -7.67 -21.27 12.82
CA HIS A 115 -8.34 -20.94 14.06
C HIS A 115 -7.40 -20.54 15.22
N HIS A 116 -6.33 -19.76 14.94
CA HIS A 116 -5.30 -19.45 15.94
C HIS A 116 -5.86 -18.78 17.19
N ASP A 117 -6.77 -17.80 17.04
CA ASP A 117 -7.35 -17.08 18.18
C ASP A 117 -8.22 -18.02 19.03
N ARG A 118 -9.02 -18.86 18.39
CA ARG A 118 -9.87 -19.84 19.08
C ARG A 118 -9.04 -20.85 19.89
N PHE A 119 -7.95 -21.36 19.33
CA PHE A 119 -7.09 -22.28 20.05
C PHE A 119 -6.35 -21.60 21.19
N ARG A 120 -5.97 -20.33 21.04
CA ARG A 120 -5.40 -19.52 22.13
C ARG A 120 -6.38 -19.35 23.29
N GLU A 121 -7.65 -19.08 23.00
CA GLU A 121 -8.70 -18.99 24.01
C GLU A 121 -8.93 -20.34 24.73
N GLN A 122 -9.04 -21.43 23.95
CA GLN A 122 -9.19 -22.79 24.52
C GLN A 122 -8.01 -23.14 25.42
N GLN A 123 -6.78 -22.81 25.00
CA GLN A 123 -5.58 -23.01 25.81
C GLN A 123 -5.66 -22.26 27.14
N GLY A 124 -6.12 -21.00 27.11
CA GLY A 124 -6.32 -20.18 28.32
C GLY A 124 -7.35 -20.76 29.30
N ARG A 125 -8.32 -21.55 28.79
CA ARG A 125 -9.34 -22.25 29.59
C ARG A 125 -9.01 -23.71 29.89
N GLY A 126 -7.87 -24.24 29.42
CA GLY A 126 -7.50 -25.65 29.56
C GLY A 126 -8.44 -26.61 28.80
N GLU A 127 -9.07 -26.14 27.74
CA GLU A 127 -10.03 -26.91 26.93
C GLU A 127 -9.31 -27.66 25.79
N TRP A 128 -9.43 -28.97 25.75
CA TRP A 128 -8.99 -29.81 24.63
C TRP A 128 -10.15 -30.12 23.70
N LYS A 129 -10.45 -29.19 22.76
CA LYS A 129 -11.58 -29.30 21.85
C LYS A 129 -11.10 -29.16 20.40
N MET A 130 -11.31 -30.20 19.60
CA MET A 130 -10.95 -30.22 18.19
C MET A 130 -11.87 -29.30 17.37
N VAL A 131 -11.25 -28.50 16.52
CA VAL A 131 -11.90 -27.71 15.47
C VAL A 131 -11.13 -27.96 14.19
N ALA A 132 -11.82 -28.43 13.16
CA ALA A 132 -11.17 -28.74 11.89
C ALA A 132 -10.74 -27.44 11.19
N PRO A 133 -9.48 -27.29 10.78
CA PRO A 133 -9.05 -26.17 9.95
C PRO A 133 -9.63 -26.29 8.54
N ARG A 134 -9.66 -25.16 7.82
CA ARG A 134 -10.01 -25.14 6.39
C ARG A 134 -8.72 -25.07 5.56
N ALA A 135 -8.69 -25.72 4.41
CA ALA A 135 -7.58 -25.64 3.48
C ALA A 135 -7.61 -24.33 2.68
N LEU A 136 -6.45 -23.71 2.49
CA LEU A 136 -6.34 -22.43 1.77
C LEU A 136 -6.84 -22.56 0.31
N GLY A 137 -6.54 -23.68 -0.36
CA GLY A 137 -6.97 -23.95 -1.75
C GLY A 137 -8.49 -24.09 -1.96
N GLU A 138 -9.27 -24.19 -0.88
CA GLU A 138 -10.74 -24.22 -0.95
C GLU A 138 -11.36 -22.82 -0.95
N MET A 139 -10.54 -21.78 -0.72
CA MET A 139 -11.01 -20.42 -0.53
C MET A 139 -11.25 -19.72 -1.86
N LYS A 140 -12.29 -18.90 -1.89
CA LYS A 140 -12.58 -17.94 -2.96
C LYS A 140 -12.09 -16.57 -2.54
N VAL A 141 -11.12 -16.04 -3.27
CA VAL A 141 -10.47 -14.77 -2.95
C VAL A 141 -10.75 -13.77 -4.07
N VAL A 142 -11.19 -12.58 -3.70
CA VAL A 142 -11.36 -11.45 -4.62
C VAL A 142 -10.35 -10.37 -4.28
N VAL A 143 -9.48 -10.02 -5.23
CA VAL A 143 -8.45 -8.99 -5.07
C VAL A 143 -8.85 -7.75 -5.87
N PHE A 144 -9.10 -6.66 -5.18
CA PHE A 144 -9.32 -5.34 -5.76
C PHE A 144 -7.96 -4.69 -6.03
N GLY A 145 -7.65 -4.49 -7.30
CA GLY A 145 -6.37 -4.06 -7.80
C GLY A 145 -5.58 -5.20 -8.44
N THR A 146 -5.39 -5.15 -9.78
CA THR A 146 -4.61 -6.14 -10.53
C THR A 146 -3.29 -5.55 -11.04
N GLY A 147 -2.76 -4.57 -10.31
CA GLY A 147 -1.43 -4.00 -10.53
C GLY A 147 -0.32 -4.94 -10.03
N GLU A 148 0.89 -4.44 -9.93
CA GLU A 148 2.06 -5.21 -9.52
C GLU A 148 1.84 -5.95 -8.18
N ILE A 149 1.32 -5.25 -7.16
CA ILE A 149 1.02 -5.84 -5.84
C ILE A 149 -0.05 -6.93 -5.94
N GLY A 150 -1.16 -6.64 -6.61
CA GLY A 150 -2.26 -7.61 -6.73
C GLY A 150 -1.89 -8.84 -7.56
N GLN A 151 -1.06 -8.69 -8.59
CA GLN A 151 -0.55 -9.82 -9.37
C GLN A 151 0.38 -10.71 -8.53
N GLU A 152 1.27 -10.11 -7.76
CA GLU A 152 2.18 -10.88 -6.91
C GLU A 152 1.42 -11.62 -5.80
N LEU A 153 0.44 -10.96 -5.18
CA LEU A 153 -0.47 -11.61 -4.25
C LEU A 153 -1.22 -12.79 -4.90
N ALA A 154 -1.76 -12.58 -6.11
CA ALA A 154 -2.43 -13.66 -6.85
C ALA A 154 -1.48 -14.82 -7.16
N ARG A 155 -0.22 -14.54 -7.53
CA ARG A 155 0.83 -15.55 -7.76
C ARG A 155 1.08 -16.38 -6.49
N ILE A 156 1.23 -15.72 -5.34
CA ILE A 156 1.44 -16.39 -4.05
C ILE A 156 0.25 -17.29 -3.70
N LEU A 157 -0.97 -16.77 -3.83
CA LEU A 157 -2.17 -17.52 -3.50
C LEU A 157 -2.41 -18.68 -4.48
N ALA A 158 -2.15 -18.48 -5.78
CA ALA A 158 -2.27 -19.53 -6.79
C ALA A 158 -1.32 -20.70 -6.53
N PHE A 159 -0.14 -20.46 -5.94
CA PHE A 159 0.78 -21.53 -5.52
C PHE A 159 0.13 -22.51 -4.53
N PHE A 160 -0.78 -22.03 -3.68
CA PHE A 160 -1.55 -22.83 -2.73
C PHE A 160 -2.86 -23.38 -3.32
N GLY A 161 -3.10 -23.22 -4.62
CA GLY A 161 -4.32 -23.72 -5.29
C GLY A 161 -5.54 -22.81 -5.13
N VAL A 162 -5.39 -21.60 -4.61
CA VAL A 162 -6.49 -20.64 -4.44
C VAL A 162 -6.96 -20.12 -5.80
N GLN A 163 -8.28 -20.09 -6.02
CA GLN A 163 -8.87 -19.41 -7.16
C GLN A 163 -9.04 -17.91 -6.87
N VAL A 164 -8.19 -17.09 -7.48
CA VAL A 164 -8.19 -15.64 -7.26
C VAL A 164 -8.92 -14.94 -8.39
N VAL A 165 -9.97 -14.18 -8.05
CA VAL A 165 -10.65 -13.28 -8.99
C VAL A 165 -10.06 -11.87 -8.81
N GLY A 166 -9.62 -11.26 -9.89
CA GLY A 166 -9.13 -9.89 -9.90
C GLY A 166 -10.24 -8.89 -10.24
N VAL A 167 -10.21 -7.74 -9.60
CA VAL A 167 -11.06 -6.58 -9.94
C VAL A 167 -10.17 -5.41 -10.30
N SER A 168 -10.37 -4.85 -11.49
CA SER A 168 -9.61 -3.70 -11.97
C SER A 168 -10.49 -2.71 -12.73
N ARG A 169 -9.95 -1.52 -13.02
CA ARG A 169 -10.67 -0.52 -13.82
C ARG A 169 -11.03 -1.05 -15.22
N SER A 170 -10.14 -1.81 -15.86
CA SER A 170 -10.27 -2.23 -17.26
C SER A 170 -10.86 -3.62 -17.46
N GLY A 171 -10.87 -4.48 -16.44
CA GLY A 171 -11.27 -5.88 -16.55
C GLY A 171 -10.36 -6.74 -17.44
N LYS A 172 -9.17 -6.24 -17.83
CA LYS A 172 -8.24 -7.00 -18.68
C LYS A 172 -7.61 -8.14 -17.90
N ASP A 173 -7.55 -9.30 -18.52
CA ASP A 173 -6.91 -10.48 -17.96
C ASP A 173 -5.45 -10.22 -17.57
N LYS A 174 -5.04 -10.85 -16.50
CA LYS A 174 -3.72 -10.78 -15.90
C LYS A 174 -3.29 -12.15 -15.40
N ASP A 175 -2.00 -12.38 -15.43
CA ASP A 175 -1.41 -13.63 -14.96
C ASP A 175 -1.78 -13.91 -13.49
N HIS A 176 -1.90 -15.20 -13.16
CA HIS A 176 -2.22 -15.73 -11.84
C HIS A 176 -3.64 -15.47 -11.33
N PHE A 177 -4.47 -14.71 -12.04
CA PHE A 177 -5.90 -14.61 -11.75
C PHE A 177 -6.67 -15.66 -12.55
N SER A 178 -7.64 -16.32 -11.91
CA SER A 178 -8.57 -17.24 -12.61
C SER A 178 -9.51 -16.48 -13.55
N LYS A 179 -9.82 -15.23 -13.20
CA LYS A 179 -10.64 -14.28 -13.97
C LYS A 179 -10.33 -12.86 -13.50
N VAL A 180 -10.38 -11.90 -14.41
CA VAL A 180 -10.38 -10.46 -14.07
C VAL A 180 -11.68 -9.85 -14.57
N VAL A 181 -12.34 -9.07 -13.71
CA VAL A 181 -13.56 -8.33 -14.05
C VAL A 181 -13.33 -6.84 -13.90
N SER A 182 -14.07 -6.03 -14.64
CA SER A 182 -14.02 -4.58 -14.44
C SER A 182 -14.78 -4.20 -13.16
N LEU A 183 -14.36 -3.11 -12.53
CA LEU A 183 -15.00 -2.58 -11.31
C LEU A 183 -16.52 -2.33 -11.52
N LYS A 184 -16.92 -1.99 -12.76
CA LYS A 184 -18.32 -1.73 -13.12
C LYS A 184 -19.14 -3.01 -13.26
N GLU A 185 -18.49 -4.15 -13.50
CA GLU A 185 -19.11 -5.46 -13.77
C GLU A 185 -19.05 -6.41 -12.58
N VAL A 186 -18.51 -5.94 -11.44
CA VAL A 186 -18.53 -6.73 -10.20
C VAL A 186 -19.98 -6.98 -9.78
N ASP A 187 -20.40 -8.22 -9.84
CA ASP A 187 -21.74 -8.66 -9.49
C ASP A 187 -21.78 -9.49 -8.20
N ASP A 188 -22.97 -9.87 -7.77
CA ASP A 188 -23.16 -10.66 -6.55
C ASP A 188 -22.64 -12.09 -6.70
N SER A 189 -22.49 -12.61 -7.93
CA SER A 189 -21.88 -13.92 -8.15
C SER A 189 -20.38 -13.90 -7.83
N CYS A 190 -19.75 -12.76 -7.99
CA CYS A 190 -18.35 -12.54 -7.66
C CYS A 190 -18.13 -12.35 -6.15
N LEU A 191 -18.99 -11.58 -5.48
CA LEU A 191 -18.83 -11.17 -4.09
C LEU A 191 -19.52 -12.09 -3.07
N GLY A 192 -20.73 -12.55 -3.38
CA GLY A 192 -21.60 -13.21 -2.39
C GLY A 192 -21.08 -14.55 -1.84
N ASN A 193 -20.08 -15.14 -2.48
CA ASN A 193 -19.44 -16.38 -2.03
C ASN A 193 -17.94 -16.21 -1.79
N ALA A 194 -17.45 -14.97 -1.70
CA ALA A 194 -16.04 -14.72 -1.42
C ALA A 194 -15.73 -14.96 0.05
N ASP A 195 -14.72 -15.78 0.34
CA ASP A 195 -14.21 -15.97 1.70
C ASP A 195 -13.33 -14.78 2.13
N PHE A 196 -12.58 -14.22 1.17
CA PHE A 196 -11.69 -13.08 1.40
C PHE A 196 -11.85 -12.02 0.32
N ILE A 197 -11.96 -10.77 0.76
CA ILE A 197 -11.90 -9.57 -0.07
C ILE A 197 -10.62 -8.82 0.29
N ILE A 198 -9.72 -8.64 -0.66
CA ILE A 198 -8.42 -8.00 -0.41
C ILE A 198 -8.34 -6.73 -1.25
N ASN A 199 -8.15 -5.60 -0.58
CA ASN A 199 -8.01 -4.30 -1.22
C ASN A 199 -6.53 -3.92 -1.36
N THR A 200 -6.07 -3.74 -2.61
CA THR A 200 -4.74 -3.22 -2.97
C THR A 200 -4.84 -1.96 -3.85
N LEU A 201 -6.02 -1.34 -3.92
CA LEU A 201 -6.27 -0.18 -4.77
C LEU A 201 -5.55 1.08 -4.27
N PRO A 202 -5.06 1.93 -5.19
CA PRO A 202 -4.65 3.28 -4.83
C PRO A 202 -5.89 4.14 -4.49
N LEU A 203 -5.67 5.24 -3.79
CA LEU A 203 -6.71 6.25 -3.56
C LEU A 203 -6.79 7.18 -4.77
N THR A 204 -7.94 7.16 -5.43
CA THR A 204 -8.29 8.01 -6.57
C THR A 204 -9.72 8.51 -6.41
N LYS A 205 -10.17 9.41 -7.30
CA LYS A 205 -11.58 9.86 -7.30
C LYS A 205 -12.57 8.70 -7.48
N GLU A 206 -12.17 7.67 -8.22
CA GLU A 206 -13.01 6.49 -8.50
C GLU A 206 -13.00 5.46 -7.38
N THR A 207 -11.98 5.47 -6.51
CA THR A 207 -11.83 4.49 -5.42
C THR A 207 -12.13 5.06 -4.05
N LEU A 208 -12.28 6.38 -3.92
CA LEU A 208 -12.67 7.03 -2.67
C LEU A 208 -14.04 6.50 -2.21
N GLY A 209 -14.11 5.96 -0.99
CA GLY A 209 -15.32 5.41 -0.40
C GLY A 209 -15.96 4.27 -1.21
N LEU A 210 -15.16 3.53 -2.00
CA LEU A 210 -15.63 2.40 -2.80
C LEU A 210 -16.25 1.30 -1.94
N PHE A 211 -15.61 1.00 -0.81
CA PHE A 211 -16.05 -0.03 0.14
C PHE A 211 -16.98 0.61 1.18
N ASN A 212 -18.23 0.77 0.81
CA ASN A 212 -19.30 1.41 1.58
C ASN A 212 -20.41 0.42 1.93
N GLU A 213 -21.49 0.88 2.54
CA GLU A 213 -22.66 0.09 2.93
C GLU A 213 -23.21 -0.77 1.77
N ARG A 214 -23.36 -0.19 0.57
CA ARG A 214 -23.82 -0.92 -0.61
C ARG A 214 -22.87 -2.05 -1.02
N PHE A 215 -21.58 -1.85 -0.85
CA PHE A 215 -20.58 -2.88 -1.12
C PHE A 215 -20.63 -3.99 -0.08
N PHE A 216 -20.55 -3.65 1.20
CA PHE A 216 -20.53 -4.62 2.29
C PHE A 216 -21.85 -5.39 2.41
N GLY A 217 -22.99 -4.76 2.09
CA GLY A 217 -24.31 -5.42 2.08
C GLY A 217 -24.45 -6.56 1.06
N ARG A 218 -23.45 -6.76 0.18
CA ARG A 218 -23.39 -7.86 -0.80
C ARG A 218 -22.56 -9.05 -0.32
N LEU A 219 -21.91 -8.91 0.82
CA LEU A 219 -21.02 -9.93 1.39
C LEU A 219 -21.78 -10.84 2.36
N ASN A 220 -21.25 -12.03 2.55
CA ASN A 220 -21.79 -13.00 3.49
C ASN A 220 -20.64 -13.70 4.22
N GLU A 221 -20.42 -13.35 5.49
CA GLU A 221 -19.33 -13.87 6.35
C GLU A 221 -17.92 -13.78 5.74
N ALA A 222 -17.68 -12.83 4.84
CA ALA A 222 -16.37 -12.63 4.24
C ALA A 222 -15.38 -12.01 5.25
N ILE A 223 -14.08 -12.15 4.95
CA ILE A 223 -13.02 -11.41 5.65
C ILE A 223 -12.51 -10.32 4.73
N PHE A 224 -12.46 -9.11 5.23
CA PHE A 224 -11.96 -7.95 4.50
C PHE A 224 -10.53 -7.62 4.92
N VAL A 225 -9.61 -7.51 3.96
CA VAL A 225 -8.21 -7.12 4.20
C VAL A 225 -7.91 -5.84 3.43
N ASN A 226 -7.53 -4.78 4.13
CA ASN A 226 -7.15 -3.52 3.50
C ASN A 226 -5.65 -3.26 3.65
N VAL A 227 -4.93 -3.41 2.56
CA VAL A 227 -3.51 -3.08 2.39
C VAL A 227 -3.29 -2.05 1.25
N GLY A 228 -4.38 -1.47 0.77
CA GLY A 228 -4.37 -0.41 -0.25
C GLY A 228 -4.29 0.98 0.38
N ARG A 229 -5.46 1.64 0.55
CA ARG A 229 -5.56 2.96 1.18
C ARG A 229 -6.81 3.06 2.05
N GLY A 230 -6.68 3.73 3.20
CA GLY A 230 -7.76 3.89 4.16
C GLY A 230 -8.96 4.63 3.59
N GLY A 231 -8.77 5.72 2.88
CA GLY A 231 -9.85 6.50 2.28
C GLY A 231 -10.69 5.77 1.21
N THR A 232 -10.33 4.54 0.84
CA THR A 232 -11.17 3.68 -0.02
C THR A 232 -12.32 3.03 0.75
N VAL A 233 -12.29 3.05 2.08
CA VAL A 233 -13.22 2.35 2.99
C VAL A 233 -14.02 3.33 3.83
N ASP A 234 -15.32 3.17 3.85
CA ASP A 234 -16.19 3.77 4.84
C ASP A 234 -16.13 2.91 6.13
N HIS A 235 -15.47 3.44 7.16
CA HIS A 235 -15.27 2.72 8.41
C HIS A 235 -16.57 2.50 9.17
N GLY A 236 -17.56 3.40 9.05
CA GLY A 236 -18.88 3.22 9.65
C GLY A 236 -19.60 2.02 9.04
N ALA A 237 -19.65 1.97 7.70
CA ALA A 237 -20.25 0.87 6.96
C ALA A 237 -19.53 -0.47 7.21
N LEU A 238 -18.20 -0.45 7.40
CA LEU A 238 -17.42 -1.64 7.75
C LEU A 238 -17.80 -2.18 9.12
N LEU A 239 -17.94 -1.31 10.13
CA LEU A 239 -18.37 -1.69 11.49
C LEU A 239 -19.80 -2.27 11.47
N ASP A 240 -20.73 -1.62 10.77
CA ASP A 240 -22.11 -2.11 10.61
C ASP A 240 -22.15 -3.50 9.93
N ALA A 241 -21.27 -3.74 8.96
CA ALA A 241 -21.15 -5.04 8.30
C ALA A 241 -20.58 -6.13 9.22
N LEU A 242 -19.66 -5.78 10.12
CA LEU A 242 -19.14 -6.70 11.14
C LEU A 242 -20.22 -7.03 12.19
N ASP A 243 -20.96 -6.04 12.65
CA ASP A 243 -22.03 -6.21 13.64
C ASP A 243 -23.21 -7.03 13.09
N SER A 244 -23.55 -6.87 11.80
CA SER A 244 -24.63 -7.61 11.13
C SER A 244 -24.21 -8.99 10.63
N GLY A 245 -22.91 -9.35 10.65
CA GLY A 245 -22.40 -10.63 10.18
C GLY A 245 -22.16 -10.70 8.67
N GLY A 246 -22.31 -9.62 7.93
CA GLY A 246 -21.90 -9.53 6.52
C GLY A 246 -20.39 -9.70 6.36
N LEU A 247 -19.63 -9.19 7.34
CA LEU A 247 -18.21 -9.48 7.53
C LEU A 247 -18.00 -10.30 8.81
N ARG A 248 -17.14 -11.31 8.73
CA ARG A 248 -16.69 -12.09 9.89
C ARG A 248 -15.51 -11.41 10.60
N ALA A 249 -14.61 -10.81 9.85
CA ALA A 249 -13.46 -10.08 10.37
C ALA A 249 -12.96 -9.05 9.36
N ALA A 250 -12.21 -8.07 9.85
CA ALA A 250 -11.47 -7.10 9.05
C ALA A 250 -10.03 -7.00 9.52
N VAL A 251 -9.08 -6.97 8.59
CA VAL A 251 -7.65 -6.72 8.83
C VAL A 251 -7.30 -5.41 8.11
N LEU A 252 -6.98 -4.40 8.90
CA LEU A 252 -6.77 -3.04 8.41
C LEU A 252 -5.33 -2.61 8.71
N ASP A 253 -4.54 -2.41 7.66
CA ASP A 253 -3.17 -1.90 7.77
C ASP A 253 -3.08 -0.39 7.46
N VAL A 254 -4.14 0.17 6.85
CA VAL A 254 -4.17 1.56 6.39
C VAL A 254 -5.49 2.24 6.78
N PHE A 255 -5.43 3.55 7.08
CA PHE A 255 -6.55 4.34 7.57
C PHE A 255 -6.66 5.67 6.81
N GLU A 256 -7.84 6.30 6.85
CA GLU A 256 -8.04 7.61 6.24
C GLU A 256 -7.18 8.67 6.94
N GLU A 257 -7.12 8.60 8.27
CA GLU A 257 -6.23 9.41 9.10
C GLU A 257 -5.17 8.51 9.75
N GLU A 258 -3.91 8.84 9.54
CA GLU A 258 -2.76 8.12 10.11
C GLU A 258 -1.80 9.11 10.80
N PRO A 259 -1.52 8.90 12.11
CA PRO A 259 -1.93 7.77 12.97
C PRO A 259 -3.43 7.72 13.24
N LEU A 260 -3.99 6.49 13.33
CA LEU A 260 -5.40 6.29 13.67
C LEU A 260 -5.72 6.98 15.02
N PRO A 261 -6.74 7.88 15.08
CA PRO A 261 -7.13 8.55 16.32
C PRO A 261 -7.40 7.58 17.47
N ALA A 262 -6.98 7.96 18.68
CA ALA A 262 -7.07 7.09 19.86
C ALA A 262 -8.51 6.78 20.29
N ASP A 263 -9.47 7.61 19.90
CA ASP A 263 -10.90 7.46 20.16
C ASP A 263 -11.66 6.73 19.02
N SER A 264 -10.96 6.25 18.01
CA SER A 264 -11.57 5.50 16.91
C SER A 264 -12.25 4.23 17.42
N PRO A 265 -13.52 3.96 17.04
CA PRO A 265 -14.23 2.75 17.45
C PRO A 265 -13.59 1.46 16.89
N LEU A 266 -12.78 1.56 15.86
CA LEU A 266 -12.04 0.43 15.29
C LEU A 266 -11.12 -0.27 16.31
N TRP A 267 -10.55 0.49 17.29
CA TRP A 267 -9.66 -0.08 18.29
C TRP A 267 -10.32 -1.11 19.21
N SER A 268 -11.61 -0.94 19.49
CA SER A 268 -12.33 -1.77 20.44
C SER A 268 -13.18 -2.87 19.80
N HIS A 269 -13.34 -2.87 18.49
CA HIS A 269 -14.19 -3.84 17.81
C HIS A 269 -13.51 -5.21 17.74
N PRO A 270 -14.12 -6.31 18.27
CA PRO A 270 -13.47 -7.62 18.38
C PRO A 270 -13.18 -8.28 17.03
N GLY A 271 -13.92 -7.92 15.98
CA GLY A 271 -13.74 -8.41 14.60
C GLY A 271 -12.68 -7.65 13.82
N VAL A 272 -12.04 -6.61 14.39
CA VAL A 272 -11.04 -5.79 13.71
C VAL A 272 -9.63 -6.12 14.19
N THR A 273 -8.73 -6.36 13.27
CA THR A 273 -7.28 -6.41 13.51
C THR A 273 -6.64 -5.17 12.87
N ILE A 274 -5.90 -4.41 13.67
CA ILE A 274 -5.23 -3.17 13.26
C ILE A 274 -3.73 -3.39 13.22
N THR A 275 -3.08 -2.93 12.15
CA THR A 275 -1.63 -2.78 12.09
C THR A 275 -1.26 -1.37 11.58
N PRO A 276 -0.14 -0.79 12.05
CA PRO A 276 0.17 0.62 11.81
C PRO A 276 0.95 0.82 10.49
N HIS A 277 0.31 0.50 9.34
CA HIS A 277 0.84 0.67 7.98
C HIS A 277 2.21 -0.03 7.79
N ILE A 278 2.23 -1.34 8.10
CA ILE A 278 3.46 -2.15 8.12
C ILE A 278 3.46 -3.30 7.10
N SER A 279 2.38 -3.49 6.35
CA SER A 279 2.26 -4.61 5.40
C SER A 279 3.38 -4.64 4.35
N ALA A 280 3.98 -3.47 4.07
CA ALA A 280 5.18 -3.37 3.22
C ALA A 280 6.01 -2.12 3.57
N ILE A 281 6.97 -2.28 4.47
CA ILE A 281 7.88 -1.19 4.86
C ILE A 281 9.06 -1.15 3.88
N THR A 282 9.40 0.05 3.39
CA THR A 282 10.64 0.32 2.66
C THR A 282 11.80 0.35 3.66
N THR A 283 12.82 -0.49 3.46
CA THR A 283 14.08 -0.39 4.23
C THR A 283 15.01 0.66 3.62
N ALA A 284 16.00 1.10 4.39
CA ALA A 284 16.97 2.09 3.89
C ALA A 284 17.77 1.52 2.71
N GLU A 285 18.14 0.25 2.74
CA GLU A 285 18.87 -0.43 1.66
C GLU A 285 18.04 -0.49 0.38
N GLU A 286 16.76 -0.87 0.47
CA GLU A 286 15.85 -0.88 -0.68
C GLU A 286 15.67 0.52 -1.27
N ALA A 287 15.52 1.53 -0.41
CA ALA A 287 15.40 2.93 -0.82
C ALA A 287 16.64 3.39 -1.57
N VAL A 288 17.84 3.08 -1.07
CA VAL A 288 19.12 3.41 -1.71
C VAL A 288 19.24 2.76 -3.08
N VAL A 289 19.01 1.46 -3.18
CA VAL A 289 19.11 0.74 -4.46
C VAL A 289 18.17 1.35 -5.50
N CYS A 290 16.89 1.50 -5.15
CA CYS A 290 15.89 2.06 -6.09
C CYS A 290 16.20 3.52 -6.45
N PHE A 291 16.66 4.33 -5.49
CA PHE A 291 17.04 5.72 -5.74
C PHE A 291 18.22 5.80 -6.73
N LEU A 292 19.28 5.01 -6.53
CA LEU A 292 20.48 5.05 -7.39
C LEU A 292 20.16 4.58 -8.81
N GLU A 293 19.40 3.49 -8.97
CA GLU A 293 18.93 3.03 -10.28
C GLU A 293 18.07 4.10 -10.98
N THR A 294 17.19 4.77 -10.21
CA THR A 294 16.35 5.83 -10.74
C THR A 294 17.18 7.05 -11.14
N LEU A 295 18.18 7.44 -10.34
CA LEU A 295 19.09 8.56 -10.63
C LEU A 295 19.85 8.30 -11.94
N GLU A 296 20.36 7.09 -12.13
CA GLU A 296 21.04 6.69 -13.36
C GLU A 296 20.10 6.79 -14.59
N ALA A 297 18.86 6.29 -14.46
CA ALA A 297 17.87 6.36 -15.52
C ALA A 297 17.45 7.81 -15.84
N VAL A 298 17.24 8.65 -14.82
CA VAL A 298 16.91 10.08 -14.97
C VAL A 298 18.00 10.82 -15.74
N GLU A 299 19.27 10.54 -15.48
CA GLU A 299 20.39 11.25 -16.11
C GLU A 299 20.74 10.72 -17.51
N SER A 300 20.65 9.39 -17.71
CA SER A 300 20.90 8.76 -19.01
C SER A 300 19.74 8.92 -20.01
N GLY A 301 18.55 9.31 -19.54
CA GLY A 301 17.32 9.30 -20.34
C GLY A 301 16.78 7.89 -20.55
N GLY A 302 17.09 6.97 -19.64
CA GLY A 302 16.61 5.59 -19.64
C GLY A 302 15.13 5.44 -19.31
N ASP A 303 14.64 4.19 -19.34
CA ASP A 303 13.25 3.86 -18.98
C ASP A 303 13.03 4.03 -17.47
N LEU A 304 12.02 4.81 -17.11
CA LEU A 304 11.63 5.07 -15.73
C LEU A 304 10.37 4.25 -15.40
N ARG A 305 10.54 2.98 -15.06
CA ARG A 305 9.45 2.07 -14.68
C ARG A 305 8.67 2.55 -13.45
N ASN A 306 9.31 3.36 -12.63
CA ASN A 306 8.76 3.91 -11.38
C ASN A 306 8.29 5.36 -11.52
N ARG A 307 8.16 5.87 -12.76
CA ARG A 307 7.56 7.18 -13.02
C ARG A 307 6.08 7.18 -12.63
N VAL A 308 5.67 8.25 -11.96
CA VAL A 308 4.27 8.48 -11.60
C VAL A 308 3.59 9.33 -12.68
N ASP A 309 2.43 8.88 -13.14
CA ASP A 309 1.53 9.67 -13.95
C ASP A 309 0.68 10.56 -13.02
N VAL A 310 1.10 11.82 -12.88
CA VAL A 310 0.42 12.79 -11.99
C VAL A 310 -1.04 12.99 -12.36
N GLY A 311 -1.38 12.92 -13.65
CA GLY A 311 -2.77 13.05 -14.11
C GLY A 311 -3.66 11.87 -13.69
N ARG A 312 -3.08 10.70 -13.48
CA ARG A 312 -3.78 9.48 -13.03
C ARG A 312 -3.68 9.24 -11.52
N GLY A 313 -2.71 9.87 -10.86
CA GLY A 313 -2.50 9.75 -9.43
C GLY A 313 -1.71 8.50 -8.98
N TYR A 314 -1.05 7.78 -9.88
CA TYR A 314 -0.28 6.57 -9.58
C TYR A 314 0.75 6.23 -10.65
#